data_5c02e2b91ad8f01745d85235fb9b1e47
#
_entry.id   5c02e2b91ad8f01745d85235fb9b1e47
#
_cell.length_a   1.000
_cell.length_b   1.000
_cell.length_c   1.000
_cell.angle_alpha   90.00
_cell.angle_beta   90.00
_cell.angle_gamma   90.00
#
_symmetry.space_group_name_H-M   'P 1'
#
loop_
_entity.id
_entity.type
_entity.pdbx_description
1 polymer ?
#
loop_
_entity_poly.entity_id
_entity_poly.type
_entity_poly.pdbx_seq_one_letter_code
_entity_poly.pdbx_strand_id
1 'polypeptide(L)'
;MSAGPKIELTGLTKHFRANHVLDGVNLSVEPGESMTIIGQSGSGKSVMLKCILGLIRPDGGSIRVDGEEIVGLGERDLARIRTKFGMLFQGGALFDSLPVWRNVTFALTQGRNRDAARMKVIAEENLERVGLGRHVLNLRPSELSGGMQKRVALARAIAPRPEIIFFDEPTTGLDPIRADVINDLIMSQVEDIGATALTITHDMASARKIAHRVAMLYQGRIIWCGPRDRLYDSGNPYVDQFVQGQAEGPIR
;
A
#
# COMPACT_ATOMS: atom_id res chain seq x y z
N MET A 1 -9.96 -11.60 -24.47
CA MET A 1 -9.04 -12.35 -23.58
C MET A 1 -9.03 -11.56 -22.28
N SER A 2 -9.40 -12.16 -21.16
CA SER A 2 -9.28 -11.44 -19.87
C SER A 2 -7.80 -11.20 -19.63
N ALA A 3 -7.42 -9.95 -19.36
CA ALA A 3 -6.07 -9.64 -18.88
C ALA A 3 -5.84 -10.48 -17.60
N GLY A 4 -4.66 -11.10 -17.47
CA GLY A 4 -4.31 -11.84 -16.26
C GLY A 4 -4.24 -10.93 -15.03
N PRO A 5 -3.95 -11.48 -13.84
CA PRO A 5 -3.84 -10.70 -12.61
C PRO A 5 -2.85 -9.55 -12.74
N LYS A 6 -3.16 -8.41 -12.10
CA LYS A 6 -2.25 -7.25 -12.04
C LYS A 6 -1.02 -7.53 -11.18
N ILE A 7 -1.23 -8.28 -10.07
CA ILE A 7 -0.17 -8.79 -9.20
C ILE A 7 -0.47 -10.27 -8.94
N GLU A 8 0.53 -11.12 -9.13
CA GLU A 8 0.42 -12.55 -8.82
C GLU A 8 1.62 -13.01 -8.00
N LEU A 9 1.34 -13.66 -6.88
CA LEU A 9 2.33 -14.31 -6.02
C LEU A 9 2.10 -15.81 -6.05
N THR A 10 3.14 -16.58 -6.33
CA THR A 10 3.07 -18.06 -6.37
C THR A 10 4.16 -18.64 -5.52
N GLY A 11 3.76 -19.34 -4.44
CA GLY A 11 4.69 -20.05 -3.55
C GLY A 11 5.77 -19.14 -2.92
N LEU A 12 5.46 -17.86 -2.68
CA LEU A 12 6.45 -16.88 -2.22
C LEU A 12 6.98 -17.23 -0.83
N THR A 13 8.29 -17.34 -0.69
CA THR A 13 8.98 -17.64 0.57
C THR A 13 10.03 -16.60 0.91
N LYS A 14 10.14 -16.29 2.21
CA LYS A 14 11.19 -15.40 2.74
C LYS A 14 11.59 -15.82 4.14
N HIS A 15 12.89 -15.98 4.35
CA HIS A 15 13.49 -16.32 5.64
C HIS A 15 14.43 -15.20 6.08
N PHE A 16 14.52 -14.98 7.37
CA PHE A 16 15.58 -14.21 7.99
C PHE A 16 16.25 -15.07 9.05
N ARG A 17 17.44 -15.59 8.75
CA ARG A 17 18.12 -16.62 9.54
C ARG A 17 17.22 -17.88 9.68
N ALA A 18 16.89 -18.28 10.91
CA ALA A 18 15.99 -19.39 11.19
C ALA A 18 14.49 -19.05 11.16
N ASN A 19 14.13 -17.77 10.99
CA ASN A 19 12.74 -17.33 11.03
C ASN A 19 12.13 -17.35 9.62
N HIS A 20 11.11 -18.18 9.41
CA HIS A 20 10.30 -18.25 8.21
C HIS A 20 9.21 -17.17 8.27
N VAL A 21 9.42 -16.05 7.58
CA VAL A 21 8.49 -14.90 7.61
C VAL A 21 7.40 -15.02 6.56
N LEU A 22 7.74 -15.56 5.37
CA LEU A 22 6.78 -15.96 4.34
C LEU A 22 7.03 -17.41 4.01
N ASP A 23 5.96 -18.20 3.93
CA ASP A 23 6.02 -19.65 3.79
C ASP A 23 5.00 -20.13 2.74
N GLY A 24 5.34 -19.96 1.46
CA GLY A 24 4.53 -20.39 0.34
C GLY A 24 3.29 -19.53 0.09
N VAL A 25 3.43 -18.21 0.18
CA VAL A 25 2.32 -17.27 -0.06
C VAL A 25 1.86 -17.33 -1.51
N ASN A 26 0.55 -17.56 -1.71
CA ASN A 26 -0.15 -17.46 -2.99
C ASN A 26 -1.20 -16.37 -2.88
N LEU A 27 -1.23 -15.43 -3.84
CA LEU A 27 -2.18 -14.33 -3.90
C LEU A 27 -2.29 -13.80 -5.32
N SER A 28 -3.50 -13.48 -5.76
CA SER A 28 -3.75 -12.75 -7.00
C SER A 28 -4.55 -11.48 -6.72
N VAL A 29 -4.18 -10.39 -7.38
CA VAL A 29 -4.91 -9.12 -7.36
C VAL A 29 -5.25 -8.77 -8.79
N GLU A 30 -6.54 -8.57 -9.06
CA GLU A 30 -7.04 -8.31 -10.39
C GLU A 30 -6.86 -6.82 -10.79
N PRO A 31 -6.81 -6.48 -12.09
CA PRO A 31 -6.76 -5.09 -12.53
C PRO A 31 -7.94 -4.27 -11.98
N GLY A 32 -7.66 -3.10 -11.39
CA GLY A 32 -8.66 -2.22 -10.78
C GLY A 32 -9.21 -2.72 -9.44
N GLU A 33 -8.70 -3.83 -8.93
CA GLU A 33 -9.11 -4.36 -7.63
C GLU A 33 -8.43 -3.59 -6.48
N SER A 34 -9.19 -3.36 -5.39
CA SER A 34 -8.64 -2.98 -4.10
C SER A 34 -8.58 -4.21 -3.18
N MET A 35 -7.38 -4.75 -3.00
CA MET A 35 -7.09 -5.88 -2.12
C MET A 35 -6.52 -5.38 -0.80
N THR A 36 -7.05 -5.88 0.32
CA THR A 36 -6.50 -5.58 1.65
C THR A 36 -5.97 -6.84 2.31
N ILE A 37 -4.74 -6.77 2.82
CA ILE A 37 -4.11 -7.84 3.59
C ILE A 37 -4.17 -7.50 5.07
N ILE A 38 -4.88 -8.31 5.84
CA ILE A 38 -4.96 -8.21 7.28
C ILE A 38 -4.09 -9.25 7.98
N GLY A 39 -3.85 -9.07 9.27
CA GLY A 39 -3.12 -10.02 10.11
C GLY A 39 -2.38 -9.33 11.25
N GLN A 40 -1.94 -10.11 12.22
CA GLN A 40 -1.23 -9.61 13.41
C GLN A 40 0.04 -8.82 13.04
N SER A 41 0.50 -7.98 13.96
CA SER A 41 1.84 -7.38 13.85
C SER A 41 2.90 -8.48 13.78
N GLY A 42 3.87 -8.31 12.88
CA GLY A 42 4.91 -9.33 12.68
C GLY A 42 4.51 -10.53 11.81
N SER A 43 3.29 -10.64 11.30
CA SER A 43 2.85 -11.76 10.45
C SER A 43 3.52 -11.85 9.07
N GLY A 44 4.33 -10.85 8.68
CA GLY A 44 5.04 -10.83 7.40
C GLY A 44 4.46 -9.89 6.34
N LYS A 45 3.37 -9.14 6.60
CA LYS A 45 2.69 -8.25 5.64
C LYS A 45 3.66 -7.25 4.98
N SER A 46 4.42 -6.50 5.78
CA SER A 46 5.37 -5.52 5.25
C SER A 46 6.57 -6.18 4.54
N VAL A 47 6.93 -7.40 4.91
CA VAL A 47 7.97 -8.17 4.18
C VAL A 47 7.45 -8.60 2.82
N MET A 48 6.23 -9.10 2.74
CA MET A 48 5.56 -9.45 1.49
C MET A 48 5.49 -8.22 0.57
N LEU A 49 5.03 -7.09 1.09
CA LEU A 49 4.97 -5.84 0.33
C LEU A 49 6.35 -5.41 -0.20
N LYS A 50 7.39 -5.49 0.65
CA LYS A 50 8.77 -5.17 0.23
C LYS A 50 9.31 -6.13 -0.84
N CYS A 51 8.88 -7.41 -0.83
CA CYS A 51 9.20 -8.35 -1.90
C CYS A 51 8.53 -7.95 -3.22
N ILE A 52 7.24 -7.57 -3.20
CA ILE A 52 6.51 -7.10 -4.39
C ILE A 52 7.15 -5.82 -4.96
N LEU A 53 7.59 -4.90 -4.10
CA LEU A 53 8.29 -3.68 -4.51
C LEU A 53 9.73 -3.94 -5.03
N GLY A 54 10.22 -5.19 -4.94
CA GLY A 54 11.60 -5.53 -5.28
C GLY A 54 12.63 -4.93 -4.34
N LEU A 55 12.23 -4.49 -3.14
CA LEU A 55 13.13 -3.95 -2.11
C LEU A 55 13.82 -5.05 -1.29
N ILE A 56 13.20 -6.21 -1.23
CA ILE A 56 13.74 -7.42 -0.59
C ILE A 56 13.60 -8.57 -1.60
N ARG A 57 14.69 -9.27 -1.87
CA ARG A 57 14.65 -10.46 -2.71
C ARG A 57 14.03 -11.61 -1.91
N PRO A 58 12.98 -12.29 -2.43
CA PRO A 58 12.46 -13.51 -1.85
C PRO A 58 13.49 -14.65 -1.96
N ASP A 59 13.35 -15.67 -1.13
CA ASP A 59 14.21 -16.85 -1.16
C ASP A 59 13.67 -17.93 -2.10
N GLY A 60 12.37 -17.88 -2.43
CA GLY A 60 11.73 -18.76 -3.39
C GLY A 60 10.36 -18.24 -3.82
N GLY A 61 9.80 -18.89 -4.82
CA GLY A 61 8.53 -18.51 -5.42
C GLY A 61 8.66 -17.51 -6.54
N SER A 62 7.52 -17.01 -7.02
CA SER A 62 7.39 -16.11 -8.17
C SER A 62 6.56 -14.88 -7.77
N ILE A 63 6.92 -13.73 -8.30
CA ILE A 63 6.14 -12.48 -8.23
C ILE A 63 6.00 -11.96 -9.64
N ARG A 64 4.77 -11.84 -10.12
CA ARG A 64 4.49 -11.26 -11.43
C ARG A 64 3.70 -9.98 -11.30
N VAL A 65 4.07 -8.99 -12.09
CA VAL A 65 3.36 -7.72 -12.26
C VAL A 65 3.01 -7.57 -13.74
N ASP A 66 1.72 -7.45 -14.06
CA ASP A 66 1.24 -7.48 -15.46
C ASP A 66 1.72 -8.73 -16.23
N GLY A 67 1.80 -9.88 -15.57
CA GLY A 67 2.31 -11.13 -16.14
C GLY A 67 3.84 -11.21 -16.27
N GLU A 68 4.59 -10.12 -16.02
CA GLU A 68 6.06 -10.11 -16.06
C GLU A 68 6.66 -10.59 -14.73
N GLU A 69 7.53 -11.61 -14.75
CA GLU A 69 8.26 -12.09 -13.59
C GLU A 69 9.27 -11.05 -13.11
N ILE A 70 9.20 -10.66 -11.82
CA ILE A 70 10.11 -9.65 -11.27
C ILE A 70 11.18 -10.22 -10.34
N VAL A 71 11.06 -11.48 -9.91
CA VAL A 71 12.07 -12.12 -9.06
C VAL A 71 13.32 -12.39 -9.91
N GLY A 72 14.43 -11.85 -9.43
CA GLY A 72 15.72 -12.00 -10.13
C GLY A 72 16.04 -10.95 -11.18
N LEU A 73 15.13 -9.99 -11.44
CA LEU A 73 15.43 -8.87 -12.31
C LEU A 73 16.58 -8.02 -11.76
N GLY A 74 17.36 -7.45 -12.67
CA GLY A 74 18.38 -6.46 -12.34
C GLY A 74 17.74 -5.11 -11.94
N GLU A 75 18.52 -4.25 -11.27
CA GLU A 75 18.02 -2.96 -10.74
C GLU A 75 17.43 -2.05 -11.84
N ARG A 76 17.97 -2.09 -13.07
CA ARG A 76 17.45 -1.31 -14.20
C ARG A 76 16.03 -1.72 -14.57
N ASP A 77 15.74 -3.03 -14.63
CA ASP A 77 14.43 -3.54 -14.99
C ASP A 77 13.44 -3.37 -13.84
N LEU A 78 13.87 -3.59 -12.59
CA LEU A 78 13.08 -3.26 -11.41
C LEU A 78 12.73 -1.77 -11.34
N ALA A 79 13.65 -0.87 -11.69
CA ALA A 79 13.37 0.57 -11.75
C ALA A 79 12.25 0.89 -12.76
N ARG A 80 12.23 0.21 -13.92
CA ARG A 80 11.14 0.33 -14.91
C ARG A 80 9.81 -0.13 -14.34
N ILE A 81 9.77 -1.29 -13.66
CA ILE A 81 8.55 -1.78 -13.02
C ILE A 81 8.07 -0.81 -11.92
N ARG A 82 8.99 -0.30 -11.10
CA ARG A 82 8.66 0.65 -10.03
C ARG A 82 8.08 1.97 -10.53
N THR A 83 8.24 2.34 -11.80
CA THR A 83 7.54 3.52 -12.35
C THR A 83 6.02 3.36 -12.39
N LYS A 84 5.52 2.12 -12.38
CA LYS A 84 4.09 1.80 -12.30
C LYS A 84 3.52 1.93 -10.88
N PHE A 85 4.37 2.08 -9.86
CA PHE A 85 4.01 1.99 -8.45
C PHE A 85 3.87 3.36 -7.80
N GLY A 86 2.77 3.54 -7.06
CA GLY A 86 2.64 4.54 -6.02
C GLY A 86 2.76 3.89 -4.64
N MET A 87 3.33 4.60 -3.65
CA MET A 87 3.50 4.05 -2.31
C MET A 87 3.20 5.09 -1.23
N LEU A 88 2.30 4.73 -0.32
CA LEU A 88 2.09 5.42 0.94
C LEU A 88 2.64 4.53 2.06
N PHE A 89 3.71 4.97 2.69
CA PHE A 89 4.37 4.27 3.81
C PHE A 89 3.69 4.57 5.14
N GLN A 90 3.84 3.67 6.11
CA GLN A 90 3.23 3.74 7.44
C GLN A 90 3.40 5.11 8.14
N GLY A 91 4.56 5.71 8.13
CA GLY A 91 4.83 7.03 8.70
C GLY A 91 4.65 8.20 7.71
N GLY A 92 4.09 7.95 6.50
CA GLY A 92 4.13 8.91 5.42
C GLY A 92 5.49 8.99 4.74
N ALA A 93 6.59 8.80 5.46
CA ALA A 93 7.97 8.83 5.00
C ALA A 93 8.28 10.04 4.10
N LEU A 94 7.83 11.22 4.51
CA LEU A 94 8.16 12.47 3.83
C LEU A 94 9.63 12.82 4.07
N PHE A 95 10.24 13.46 3.10
CA PHE A 95 11.60 13.99 3.24
C PHE A 95 11.56 15.29 4.04
N ASP A 96 12.03 15.29 5.29
CA ASP A 96 12.00 16.43 6.20
C ASP A 96 12.76 17.65 5.67
N SER A 97 13.80 17.43 4.90
CA SER A 97 14.62 18.48 4.28
C SER A 97 13.96 19.15 3.08
N LEU A 98 12.87 18.56 2.54
CA LEU A 98 12.21 19.06 1.33
C LEU A 98 10.88 19.73 1.67
N PRO A 99 10.51 20.82 0.99
CA PRO A 99 9.18 21.39 1.08
C PRO A 99 8.14 20.44 0.50
N VAL A 100 6.87 20.64 0.88
CA VAL A 100 5.73 19.80 0.48
C VAL A 100 5.67 19.60 -1.04
N TRP A 101 5.80 20.67 -1.83
CA TRP A 101 5.74 20.51 -3.28
C TRP A 101 6.81 19.59 -3.86
N ARG A 102 8.04 19.60 -3.29
CA ARG A 102 9.10 18.68 -3.69
C ARG A 102 8.85 17.25 -3.22
N ASN A 103 8.25 17.08 -2.04
CA ASN A 103 7.80 15.78 -1.60
C ASN A 103 6.79 15.17 -2.57
N VAL A 104 5.73 15.93 -2.93
CA VAL A 104 4.68 15.47 -3.84
C VAL A 104 5.24 15.10 -5.22
N THR A 105 6.14 15.90 -5.78
CA THR A 105 6.68 15.69 -7.13
C THR A 105 7.97 14.89 -7.17
N PHE A 106 8.39 14.29 -6.05
CA PHE A 106 9.69 13.59 -5.95
C PHE A 106 9.85 12.48 -6.99
N ALA A 107 8.83 11.63 -7.14
CA ALA A 107 8.85 10.53 -8.11
C ALA A 107 8.95 11.03 -9.56
N LEU A 108 8.31 12.15 -9.88
CA LEU A 108 8.33 12.75 -11.22
C LEU A 108 9.70 13.34 -11.59
N THR A 109 10.43 13.79 -10.58
CA THR A 109 11.76 14.41 -10.78
C THR A 109 12.90 13.45 -10.54
N GLN A 110 12.64 12.33 -9.89
CA GLN A 110 13.66 11.41 -9.37
C GLN A 110 14.74 12.17 -8.56
N GLY A 111 14.31 13.18 -7.79
CA GLY A 111 15.21 14.05 -7.02
C GLY A 111 16.03 15.05 -7.84
N ARG A 112 15.91 15.07 -9.18
CA ARG A 112 16.63 16.01 -10.04
C ARG A 112 15.93 17.39 -10.06
N ASN A 113 16.71 18.46 -10.23
CA ASN A 113 16.15 19.79 -10.45
C ASN A 113 15.47 19.83 -11.84
N ARG A 114 14.14 19.91 -11.83
CA ARG A 114 13.32 20.19 -13.00
C ARG A 114 12.68 21.56 -12.83
N ASP A 115 11.99 22.05 -13.86
CA ASP A 115 11.25 23.30 -13.82
C ASP A 115 10.39 23.39 -12.54
N ALA A 116 10.83 24.23 -11.60
CA ALA A 116 10.18 24.35 -10.28
C ALA A 116 8.78 24.95 -10.38
N ALA A 117 8.50 25.81 -11.36
CA ALA A 117 7.20 26.41 -11.56
C ALA A 117 6.19 25.34 -11.99
N ARG A 118 6.54 24.52 -12.97
CA ARG A 118 5.72 23.39 -13.42
C ARG A 118 5.50 22.36 -12.31
N MET A 119 6.55 22.01 -11.53
CA MET A 119 6.41 21.05 -10.42
C MET A 119 5.49 21.58 -9.32
N LYS A 120 5.51 22.87 -9.03
CA LYS A 120 4.57 23.49 -8.07
C LYS A 120 3.13 23.40 -8.53
N VAL A 121 2.84 23.61 -9.81
CA VAL A 121 1.49 23.46 -10.36
C VAL A 121 1.01 22.01 -10.18
N ILE A 122 1.82 21.03 -10.57
CA ILE A 122 1.48 19.60 -10.39
C ILE A 122 1.27 19.26 -8.91
N ALA A 123 2.11 19.80 -8.02
CA ALA A 123 1.95 19.58 -6.59
C ALA A 123 0.65 20.20 -6.06
N GLU A 124 0.30 21.39 -6.49
CA GLU A 124 -0.94 22.08 -6.11
C GLU A 124 -2.16 21.25 -6.50
N GLU A 125 -2.25 20.81 -7.75
CA GLU A 125 -3.33 19.95 -8.26
C GLU A 125 -3.48 18.65 -7.42
N ASN A 126 -2.38 17.99 -7.07
CA ASN A 126 -2.43 16.77 -6.28
C ASN A 126 -2.73 17.02 -4.79
N LEU A 127 -2.33 18.18 -4.25
CA LEU A 127 -2.70 18.57 -2.89
C LEU A 127 -4.21 18.90 -2.79
N GLU A 128 -4.78 19.57 -3.78
CA GLU A 128 -6.23 19.83 -3.85
C GLU A 128 -7.04 18.54 -3.86
N ARG A 129 -6.60 17.52 -4.60
CA ARG A 129 -7.22 16.17 -4.63
C ARG A 129 -7.29 15.52 -3.26
N VAL A 130 -6.36 15.81 -2.35
CA VAL A 130 -6.34 15.29 -0.99
C VAL A 130 -6.86 16.30 0.05
N GLY A 131 -7.54 17.38 -0.41
CA GLY A 131 -8.15 18.40 0.43
C GLY A 131 -7.14 19.29 1.15
N LEU A 132 -5.98 19.56 0.53
CA LEU A 132 -4.99 20.52 1.01
C LEU A 132 -4.85 21.68 0.03
N GLY A 133 -4.91 22.91 0.54
CA GLY A 133 -4.81 24.10 -0.30
C GLY A 133 -3.35 24.51 -0.57
N ARG A 134 -3.19 25.49 -1.47
CA ARG A 134 -1.91 26.05 -1.92
C ARG A 134 -1.00 26.56 -0.79
N HIS A 135 -1.57 26.97 0.35
CA HIS A 135 -0.83 27.50 1.50
C HIS A 135 0.20 26.52 2.07
N VAL A 136 0.03 25.20 1.86
CA VAL A 136 0.96 24.20 2.36
C VAL A 136 2.16 23.92 1.44
N LEU A 137 2.15 24.39 0.19
CA LEU A 137 3.15 24.06 -0.83
C LEU A 137 4.59 24.24 -0.36
N ASN A 138 4.88 25.35 0.31
CA ASN A 138 6.24 25.70 0.72
C ASN A 138 6.57 25.29 2.16
N LEU A 139 5.61 24.73 2.90
CA LEU A 139 5.83 24.21 4.25
C LEU A 139 6.71 22.96 4.21
N ARG A 140 7.36 22.65 5.33
CA ARG A 140 8.08 21.41 5.55
C ARG A 140 7.21 20.41 6.32
N PRO A 141 7.53 19.11 6.28
CA PRO A 141 6.78 18.11 7.03
C PRO A 141 6.61 18.42 8.51
N SER A 142 7.64 18.99 9.16
CA SER A 142 7.61 19.39 10.56
C SER A 142 6.60 20.49 10.90
N GLU A 143 6.12 21.23 9.91
CA GLU A 143 5.14 22.32 10.06
C GLU A 143 3.69 21.84 9.83
N LEU A 144 3.52 20.52 9.54
CA LEU A 144 2.23 19.91 9.25
C LEU A 144 1.74 19.07 10.42
N SER A 145 0.42 19.04 10.63
CA SER A 145 -0.19 18.04 11.52
C SER A 145 -0.03 16.63 10.96
N GLY A 146 -0.12 15.58 11.79
CA GLY A 146 0.00 14.19 11.35
C GLY A 146 -1.00 13.82 10.24
N GLY A 147 -2.24 14.31 10.31
CA GLY A 147 -3.25 14.11 9.25
C GLY A 147 -2.87 14.82 7.95
N MET A 148 -2.29 16.03 8.01
CA MET A 148 -1.79 16.72 6.82
C MET A 148 -0.59 15.99 6.21
N GLN A 149 0.32 15.47 7.03
CA GLN A 149 1.46 14.67 6.54
C GLN A 149 0.99 13.42 5.78
N LYS A 150 -0.03 12.72 6.28
CA LYS A 150 -0.65 11.57 5.59
C LYS A 150 -1.27 11.97 4.25
N ARG A 151 -1.97 13.10 4.18
CA ARG A 151 -2.54 13.63 2.93
C ARG A 151 -1.45 14.03 1.93
N VAL A 152 -0.37 14.67 2.37
CA VAL A 152 0.80 14.97 1.52
C VAL A 152 1.45 13.70 1.01
N ALA A 153 1.58 12.66 1.86
CA ALA A 153 2.12 11.37 1.45
C ALA A 153 1.21 10.66 0.43
N LEU A 154 -0.11 10.78 0.57
CA LEU A 154 -1.06 10.30 -0.43
C LEU A 154 -0.92 11.09 -1.75
N ALA A 155 -0.85 12.42 -1.70
CA ALA A 155 -0.62 13.26 -2.88
C ALA A 155 0.68 12.86 -3.61
N ARG A 156 1.76 12.55 -2.87
CA ARG A 156 3.01 12.03 -3.44
C ARG A 156 2.83 10.68 -4.12
N ALA A 157 2.05 9.77 -3.51
CA ALA A 157 1.83 8.45 -4.06
C ALA A 157 1.05 8.48 -5.38
N ILE A 158 0.09 9.42 -5.52
CA ILE A 158 -0.79 9.52 -6.69
C ILE A 158 -0.27 10.46 -7.78
N ALA A 159 0.65 11.38 -7.47
CA ALA A 159 1.16 12.38 -8.42
C ALA A 159 1.69 11.81 -9.74
N PRO A 160 2.38 10.65 -9.78
CA PRO A 160 2.81 10.03 -11.02
C PRO A 160 1.69 9.31 -11.79
N ARG A 161 0.44 9.30 -11.29
CA ARG A 161 -0.69 8.52 -11.83
C ARG A 161 -0.33 7.05 -12.01
N PRO A 162 0.02 6.36 -10.92
CA PRO A 162 0.50 4.99 -10.98
C PRO A 162 -0.59 4.00 -11.39
N GLU A 163 -0.18 2.87 -11.95
CA GLU A 163 -1.08 1.75 -12.28
C GLU A 163 -1.42 0.91 -11.04
N ILE A 164 -0.52 0.88 -10.04
CA ILE A 164 -0.67 0.13 -8.79
C ILE A 164 -0.31 1.06 -7.63
N ILE A 165 -1.16 1.11 -6.60
CA ILE A 165 -0.89 1.88 -5.39
C ILE A 165 -0.81 0.93 -4.20
N PHE A 166 0.28 1.04 -3.46
CA PHE A 166 0.50 0.31 -2.21
C PHE A 166 0.27 1.21 -1.01
N PHE A 167 -0.47 0.72 -0.03
CA PHE A 167 -0.74 1.39 1.23
C PHE A 167 -0.24 0.54 2.40
N ASP A 168 0.78 1.02 3.10
CA ASP A 168 1.32 0.38 4.30
C ASP A 168 0.79 1.10 5.55
N GLU A 169 -0.22 0.51 6.20
CA GLU A 169 -0.83 1.02 7.43
C GLU A 169 -1.25 2.52 7.30
N PRO A 170 -2.10 2.87 6.33
CA PRO A 170 -2.35 4.27 5.97
C PRO A 170 -2.99 5.10 7.08
N THR A 171 -3.77 4.47 7.97
CA THR A 171 -4.54 5.13 9.04
C THR A 171 -3.89 5.02 10.41
N THR A 172 -2.77 4.30 10.54
CA THR A 172 -2.07 4.13 11.83
C THR A 172 -1.67 5.47 12.43
N GLY A 173 -1.98 5.65 13.71
CA GLY A 173 -1.68 6.86 14.48
C GLY A 173 -2.70 7.99 14.32
N LEU A 174 -3.82 7.73 13.64
CA LEU A 174 -4.95 8.66 13.53
C LEU A 174 -6.10 8.22 14.45
N ASP A 175 -6.87 9.20 14.91
CA ASP A 175 -8.16 8.92 15.56
C ASP A 175 -9.17 8.38 14.51
N PRO A 176 -10.25 7.71 14.95
CA PRO A 176 -11.20 7.06 14.03
C PRO A 176 -11.82 8.01 12.99
N ILE A 177 -12.09 9.26 13.35
CA ILE A 177 -12.70 10.23 12.43
C ILE A 177 -11.71 10.62 11.33
N ARG A 178 -10.45 10.89 11.69
CA ARG A 178 -9.40 11.21 10.73
C ARG A 178 -9.03 10.00 9.87
N ALA A 179 -9.02 8.81 10.45
CA ALA A 179 -8.81 7.56 9.72
C ALA A 179 -9.89 7.38 8.64
N ASP A 180 -11.14 7.63 8.97
CA ASP A 180 -12.26 7.53 8.04
C ASP A 180 -12.12 8.50 6.85
N VAL A 181 -11.71 9.75 7.10
CA VAL A 181 -11.42 10.73 6.05
C VAL A 181 -10.27 10.27 5.13
N ILE A 182 -9.21 9.68 5.68
CA ILE A 182 -8.11 9.14 4.85
C ILE A 182 -8.60 7.96 4.01
N ASN A 183 -9.45 7.09 4.54
CA ASN A 183 -10.03 5.99 3.79
C ASN A 183 -10.90 6.49 2.63
N ASP A 184 -11.72 7.53 2.82
CA ASP A 184 -12.50 8.15 1.74
C ASP A 184 -11.59 8.72 0.65
N LEU A 185 -10.51 9.40 1.03
CA LEU A 185 -9.53 9.91 0.09
C LEU A 185 -8.84 8.78 -0.69
N ILE A 186 -8.46 7.69 -0.02
CA ILE A 186 -7.85 6.52 -0.68
C ILE A 186 -8.81 5.96 -1.73
N MET A 187 -10.07 5.69 -1.35
CA MET A 187 -11.07 5.15 -2.27
C MET A 187 -11.28 6.06 -3.48
N SER A 188 -11.55 7.33 -3.22
CA SER A 188 -11.77 8.34 -4.27
C SER A 188 -10.58 8.43 -5.24
N GLN A 189 -9.34 8.45 -4.72
CA GLN A 189 -8.17 8.59 -5.58
C GLN A 189 -7.84 7.31 -6.35
N VAL A 190 -8.03 6.12 -5.76
CA VAL A 190 -7.84 4.84 -6.45
C VAL A 190 -8.84 4.71 -7.61
N GLU A 191 -10.11 5.07 -7.36
CA GLU A 191 -11.17 5.05 -8.38
C GLU A 191 -10.93 6.09 -9.48
N ASP A 192 -10.60 7.35 -9.14
CA ASP A 192 -10.34 8.44 -10.12
C ASP A 192 -9.17 8.12 -11.06
N ILE A 193 -8.15 7.45 -10.55
CA ILE A 193 -6.98 7.06 -11.34
C ILE A 193 -7.23 5.76 -12.12
N GLY A 194 -8.17 4.92 -11.67
CA GLY A 194 -8.40 3.56 -12.18
C GLY A 194 -7.27 2.60 -11.80
N ALA A 195 -6.61 2.84 -10.66
CA ALA A 195 -5.47 2.05 -10.22
C ALA A 195 -5.92 0.76 -9.51
N THR A 196 -5.02 -0.23 -9.53
CA THR A 196 -5.11 -1.40 -8.64
C THR A 196 -4.51 -1.02 -7.29
N ALA A 197 -5.14 -1.40 -6.17
CA ALA A 197 -4.66 -1.08 -4.84
C ALA A 197 -4.34 -2.34 -4.02
N LEU A 198 -3.21 -2.31 -3.31
CA LEU A 198 -2.86 -3.30 -2.31
C LEU A 198 -2.57 -2.60 -0.98
N THR A 199 -3.46 -2.82 -0.02
CA THR A 199 -3.35 -2.24 1.33
C THR A 199 -2.95 -3.31 2.33
N ILE A 200 -2.03 -2.99 3.23
CA ILE A 200 -1.80 -3.79 4.44
C ILE A 200 -2.24 -2.99 5.66
N THR A 201 -3.05 -3.61 6.52
CA THR A 201 -3.52 -2.97 7.75
C THR A 201 -3.91 -4.00 8.81
N HIS A 202 -3.94 -3.57 10.05
CA HIS A 202 -4.55 -4.29 11.17
C HIS A 202 -5.87 -3.63 11.63
N ASP A 203 -6.27 -2.52 11.00
CA ASP A 203 -7.53 -1.82 11.27
C ASP A 203 -8.68 -2.40 10.43
N MET A 204 -9.62 -3.06 11.11
CA MET A 204 -10.73 -3.74 10.45
C MET A 204 -11.75 -2.76 9.85
N ALA A 205 -11.91 -1.57 10.45
CA ALA A 205 -12.79 -0.53 9.89
C ALA A 205 -12.26 -0.05 8.54
N SER A 206 -10.96 0.26 8.46
CA SER A 206 -10.29 0.59 7.21
C SER A 206 -10.37 -0.55 6.20
N ALA A 207 -10.04 -1.78 6.60
CA ALA A 207 -10.08 -2.94 5.72
C ALA A 207 -11.45 -3.12 5.06
N ARG A 208 -12.53 -3.02 5.86
CA ARG A 208 -13.89 -3.14 5.37
C ARG A 208 -14.28 -2.01 4.41
N LYS A 209 -13.81 -0.79 4.68
CA LYS A 209 -14.18 0.39 3.89
C LYS A 209 -13.52 0.39 2.52
N ILE A 210 -12.21 0.13 2.46
CA ILE A 210 -11.41 0.34 1.24
C ILE A 210 -11.27 -0.90 0.36
N ALA A 211 -11.54 -2.11 0.87
CA ALA A 211 -11.32 -3.34 0.13
C ALA A 211 -12.50 -3.74 -0.77
N HIS A 212 -12.18 -4.34 -1.92
CA HIS A 212 -13.09 -5.24 -2.65
C HIS A 212 -12.97 -6.65 -2.10
N ARG A 213 -11.73 -7.14 -1.93
CA ARG A 213 -11.40 -8.43 -1.30
C ARG A 213 -10.41 -8.23 -0.17
N VAL A 214 -10.50 -9.12 0.81
CA VAL A 214 -9.59 -9.15 1.96
C VAL A 214 -8.91 -10.52 2.01
N ALA A 215 -7.62 -10.53 2.31
CA ALA A 215 -6.89 -11.75 2.61
C ALA A 215 -6.25 -11.67 3.99
N MET A 216 -6.21 -12.77 4.73
CA MET A 216 -5.54 -12.83 6.03
C MET A 216 -4.20 -13.56 5.91
N LEU A 217 -3.13 -12.85 6.28
CA LEU A 217 -1.79 -13.41 6.43
C LEU A 217 -1.56 -13.81 7.89
N TYR A 218 -1.36 -15.10 8.12
CA TYR A 218 -1.06 -15.67 9.43
C TYR A 218 0.08 -16.66 9.34
N GLN A 219 1.08 -16.54 10.20
CA GLN A 219 2.29 -17.39 10.21
C GLN A 219 2.91 -17.59 8.82
N GLY A 220 3.05 -16.48 8.07
CA GLY A 220 3.67 -16.48 6.75
C GLY A 220 2.84 -17.06 5.62
N ARG A 221 1.56 -17.40 5.84
CA ARG A 221 0.67 -18.00 4.84
C ARG A 221 -0.64 -17.22 4.71
N ILE A 222 -1.21 -17.16 3.50
CA ILE A 222 -2.58 -16.70 3.32
C ILE A 222 -3.51 -17.84 3.74
N ILE A 223 -4.20 -17.65 4.86
CA ILE A 223 -5.11 -18.67 5.43
C ILE A 223 -6.57 -18.47 5.00
N TRP A 224 -6.90 -17.31 4.47
CA TRP A 224 -8.21 -16.97 3.95
C TRP A 224 -8.08 -15.81 2.94
N CYS A 225 -8.92 -15.84 1.90
CA CYS A 225 -9.09 -14.75 0.95
C CYS A 225 -10.53 -14.78 0.44
N GLY A 226 -11.21 -13.64 0.51
CA GLY A 226 -12.61 -13.55 0.10
C GLY A 226 -13.11 -12.11 -0.06
N PRO A 227 -14.36 -11.91 -0.54
CA PRO A 227 -14.97 -10.58 -0.63
C PRO A 227 -15.12 -9.95 0.77
N ARG A 228 -15.00 -8.63 0.84
CA ARG A 228 -15.08 -7.88 2.12
C ARG A 228 -16.36 -8.16 2.92
N ASP A 229 -17.46 -8.43 2.22
CA ASP A 229 -18.76 -8.66 2.87
C ASP A 229 -18.81 -10.01 3.63
N ARG A 230 -17.88 -10.94 3.29
CA ARG A 230 -17.72 -12.21 4.01
C ARG A 230 -16.70 -12.14 5.15
N LEU A 231 -16.12 -10.98 5.42
CA LEU A 231 -15.06 -10.83 6.42
C LEU A 231 -15.51 -11.20 7.84
N TYR A 232 -16.74 -10.87 8.20
CA TYR A 232 -17.33 -11.17 9.52
C TYR A 232 -18.09 -12.52 9.58
N ASP A 233 -18.19 -13.20 8.44
CA ASP A 233 -18.75 -14.53 8.26
C ASP A 233 -17.83 -15.33 7.32
N SER A 234 -16.56 -15.41 7.72
CA SER A 234 -15.52 -15.98 6.88
C SER A 234 -15.54 -17.50 6.82
N GLY A 235 -16.15 -18.14 7.83
CA GLY A 235 -16.07 -19.59 8.03
C GLY A 235 -14.69 -20.08 8.47
N ASN A 236 -13.74 -19.18 8.78
CA ASN A 236 -12.42 -19.49 9.26
C ASN A 236 -12.23 -18.97 10.68
N PRO A 237 -12.03 -19.82 11.69
CA PRO A 237 -11.99 -19.42 13.10
C PRO A 237 -10.83 -18.47 13.44
N TYR A 238 -9.73 -18.48 12.67
CA TYR A 238 -8.64 -17.53 12.84
C TYR A 238 -9.04 -16.12 12.37
N VAL A 239 -9.74 -16.04 11.24
CA VAL A 239 -10.26 -14.77 10.71
C VAL A 239 -11.29 -14.21 11.64
N ASP A 240 -12.26 -15.04 12.06
CA ASP A 240 -13.37 -14.64 12.93
C ASP A 240 -12.86 -14.11 14.27
N GLN A 241 -11.90 -14.80 14.90
CA GLN A 241 -11.24 -14.34 16.13
C GLN A 241 -10.54 -12.99 15.92
N PHE A 242 -9.75 -12.86 14.85
CA PHE A 242 -8.97 -11.65 14.57
C PHE A 242 -9.86 -10.43 14.32
N VAL A 243 -10.89 -10.62 13.50
CA VAL A 243 -11.81 -9.54 13.10
C VAL A 243 -12.71 -9.08 14.25
N GLN A 244 -13.11 -10.01 15.13
CA GLN A 244 -13.94 -9.74 16.29
C GLN A 244 -13.12 -9.26 17.50
N GLY A 245 -11.80 -9.33 17.45
CA GLY A 245 -10.92 -8.93 18.56
C GLY A 245 -11.05 -9.81 19.79
N GLN A 246 -11.39 -11.10 19.62
CA GLN A 246 -11.59 -12.03 20.71
C GLN A 246 -10.26 -12.48 21.31
N ALA A 247 -10.15 -12.44 22.64
CA ALA A 247 -8.95 -12.89 23.36
C ALA A 247 -8.77 -14.41 23.30
N GLU A 248 -9.89 -15.15 23.27
CA GLU A 248 -9.90 -16.61 23.20
C GLU A 248 -10.09 -17.08 21.75
N GLY A 249 -9.31 -18.08 21.33
CA GLY A 249 -9.40 -18.65 19.98
C GLY A 249 -8.11 -19.32 19.52
N PRO A 250 -8.02 -19.69 18.24
CA PRO A 250 -6.86 -20.40 17.69
C PRO A 250 -5.60 -19.53 17.56
N ILE A 251 -5.73 -18.20 17.52
CA ILE A 251 -4.60 -17.25 17.52
C ILE A 251 -4.12 -17.10 18.98
N ARG A 252 -2.86 -17.41 19.22
CA ARG A 252 -2.21 -17.29 20.53
C ARG A 252 -1.25 -16.11 20.56
#